data_83a6bf8616b5f4b66fbdbf4bec8ed3d5
#
_entry.id   83a6bf8616b5f4b66fbdbf4bec8ed3d5
#
_cell.length_a   1.000
_cell.length_b   1.000
_cell.length_c   1.000
_cell.angle_alpha   90.00
_cell.angle_beta   90.00
_cell.angle_gamma   90.00
#
_symmetry.space_group_name_H-M   'P 1'
#
loop_
_entity.id
_entity.type
_entity.pdbx_description
1 polymer ?
#
loop_
_entity_poly.entity_id
_entity_poly.type
_entity_poly.pdbx_seq_one_letter_code
_entity_poly.pdbx_strand_id
1 'polypeptide(L)'
;RVKQQASELIRRVENELQKNRHKLKKQEKELLATDNAEEFRQKGELLTTFLHQVPNDQDQVILDNYYTNQPITIALDKALTPNQNAQRYFKRYQKLKEAVKYLTDLIEETKATILYLESVETVLNQAGLEEIAEIREELIQTGFIRRRQREKIQKRKKPEQYLASDGKTIIYVGRNNLQNEELTFKMARKEELWFHAKDIPGSHVVIS
;
A
#
# COMPACT_ATOMS: atom_id res chain seq x y z
N ARG A 1 17.95 -18.23 -25.86
CA ARG A 1 16.70 -18.68 -25.17
C ARG A 1 16.58 -18.11 -23.76
N VAL A 2 17.63 -18.17 -22.90
CA VAL A 2 17.62 -17.64 -21.52
C VAL A 2 17.42 -16.14 -21.47
N LYS A 3 18.26 -15.38 -22.23
CA LYS A 3 18.17 -13.92 -22.30
C LYS A 3 16.78 -13.46 -22.79
N GLN A 4 16.14 -14.23 -23.66
CA GLN A 4 14.83 -13.89 -24.21
C GLN A 4 13.71 -14.08 -23.17
N GLN A 5 13.78 -15.15 -22.36
CA GLN A 5 12.80 -15.39 -21.27
C GLN A 5 12.96 -14.38 -20.14
N ALA A 6 14.19 -14.05 -19.74
CA ALA A 6 14.48 -13.01 -18.77
C ALA A 6 13.96 -11.65 -19.26
N SER A 7 14.25 -11.29 -20.52
CA SER A 7 13.79 -10.02 -21.09
C SER A 7 12.26 -9.91 -21.14
N GLU A 8 11.54 -10.98 -21.43
CA GLU A 8 10.07 -10.99 -21.40
C GLU A 8 9.54 -10.74 -19.98
N LEU A 9 10.11 -11.42 -18.99
CA LEU A 9 9.70 -11.22 -17.59
C LEU A 9 10.04 -9.85 -17.07
N ILE A 10 11.24 -9.35 -17.33
CA ILE A 10 11.68 -8.00 -16.97
C ILE A 10 10.70 -6.97 -17.54
N ARG A 11 10.38 -7.05 -18.82
CA ARG A 11 9.43 -6.13 -19.46
C ARG A 11 8.03 -6.19 -18.82
N ARG A 12 7.57 -7.38 -18.41
CA ARG A 12 6.29 -7.51 -17.73
C ARG A 12 6.31 -6.87 -16.34
N VAL A 13 7.38 -7.09 -15.58
CA VAL A 13 7.57 -6.49 -14.26
C VAL A 13 7.67 -4.97 -14.36
N GLU A 14 8.43 -4.44 -15.31
CA GLU A 14 8.53 -3.01 -15.59
C GLU A 14 7.15 -2.39 -15.91
N ASN A 15 6.35 -3.06 -16.75
CA ASN A 15 4.99 -2.59 -17.08
C ASN A 15 4.09 -2.55 -15.83
N GLU A 16 4.15 -3.58 -14.98
CA GLU A 16 3.39 -3.59 -13.72
C GLU A 16 3.89 -2.53 -12.73
N LEU A 17 5.20 -2.29 -12.66
CA LEU A 17 5.79 -1.19 -11.89
C LEU A 17 5.26 0.17 -12.35
N GLN A 18 5.25 0.42 -13.65
CA GLN A 18 4.74 1.69 -14.20
C GLN A 18 3.25 1.89 -13.89
N LYS A 19 2.43 0.84 -14.03
CA LYS A 19 1.01 0.90 -13.67
C LYS A 19 0.82 1.22 -12.19
N ASN A 20 1.56 0.55 -11.31
CA ASN A 20 1.43 0.76 -9.86
C ASN A 20 1.97 2.13 -9.43
N ARG A 21 3.05 2.63 -10.03
CA ARG A 21 3.55 3.99 -9.79
C ARG A 21 2.54 5.05 -10.22
N HIS A 22 1.88 4.84 -11.38
CA HIS A 22 0.81 5.74 -11.83
C HIS A 22 -0.42 5.68 -10.89
N LYS A 23 -0.81 4.48 -10.49
CA LYS A 23 -1.87 4.25 -9.50
C LYS A 23 -1.57 4.96 -8.18
N LEU A 24 -0.35 4.86 -7.68
CA LEU A 24 0.09 5.52 -6.45
C LEU A 24 -0.06 7.04 -6.54
N LYS A 25 0.43 7.64 -7.62
CA LYS A 25 0.28 9.10 -7.84
C LYS A 25 -1.16 9.54 -7.87
N LYS A 26 -2.05 8.75 -8.48
CA LYS A 26 -3.49 9.04 -8.50
C LYS A 26 -4.09 8.96 -7.10
N GLN A 27 -3.77 7.91 -6.34
CA GLN A 27 -4.25 7.72 -4.97
C GLN A 27 -3.76 8.84 -4.03
N GLU A 28 -2.49 9.25 -4.14
CA GLU A 28 -1.93 10.37 -3.38
C GLU A 28 -2.62 11.70 -3.72
N LYS A 29 -2.91 11.95 -5.00
CA LYS A 29 -3.67 13.12 -5.44
C LYS A 29 -5.10 13.12 -4.89
N GLU A 30 -5.77 11.98 -4.89
CA GLU A 30 -7.11 11.82 -4.30
C GLU A 30 -7.07 12.07 -2.79
N LEU A 31 -6.04 11.59 -2.10
CA LEU A 31 -5.86 11.82 -0.66
C LEU A 31 -5.70 13.33 -0.36
N LEU A 32 -4.90 14.04 -1.14
CA LEU A 32 -4.76 15.50 -1.00
C LEU A 32 -6.09 16.26 -1.21
N ALA A 33 -6.95 15.77 -2.09
CA ALA A 33 -8.26 16.36 -2.32
C ALA A 33 -9.24 16.20 -1.13
N THR A 34 -8.92 15.35 -0.14
CA THR A 34 -9.72 15.16 1.09
C THR A 34 -9.26 16.03 2.26
N ASP A 35 -8.31 16.93 2.07
CA ASP A 35 -7.67 17.74 3.12
C ASP A 35 -8.61 18.75 3.79
N ASN A 36 -9.80 19.00 3.22
CA ASN A 36 -10.82 19.91 3.76
C ASN A 36 -11.80 19.27 4.76
N ALA A 37 -11.56 18.05 5.23
CA ALA A 37 -12.46 17.38 6.15
C ALA A 37 -12.68 18.17 7.45
N GLU A 38 -11.61 18.70 8.03
CA GLU A 38 -11.64 19.49 9.26
C GLU A 38 -12.47 20.77 9.12
N GLU A 39 -12.48 21.41 7.97
CA GLU A 39 -13.33 22.57 7.66
C GLU A 39 -14.83 22.23 7.82
N PHE A 40 -15.25 21.06 7.34
CA PHE A 40 -16.64 20.62 7.49
C PHE A 40 -17.00 20.33 8.95
N ARG A 41 -16.09 19.75 9.72
CA ARG A 41 -16.29 19.53 11.15
C ARG A 41 -16.47 20.85 11.89
N GLN A 42 -15.61 21.83 11.64
CA GLN A 42 -15.68 23.16 12.25
C GLN A 42 -16.97 23.89 11.90
N LYS A 43 -17.40 23.85 10.63
CA LYS A 43 -18.68 24.43 10.21
C LYS A 43 -19.87 23.79 10.90
N GLY A 44 -19.88 22.48 11.05
CA GLY A 44 -20.90 21.77 11.80
C GLY A 44 -20.94 22.16 13.30
N GLU A 45 -19.79 22.31 13.93
CA GLU A 45 -19.68 22.76 15.32
C GLU A 45 -20.14 24.21 15.49
N LEU A 46 -19.76 25.11 14.62
CA LEU A 46 -20.19 26.51 14.66
C LEU A 46 -21.70 26.64 14.51
N LEU A 47 -22.31 25.89 13.59
CA LEU A 47 -23.76 25.85 13.43
C LEU A 47 -24.46 25.31 14.69
N THR A 48 -23.89 24.32 15.34
CA THR A 48 -24.44 23.75 16.58
C THR A 48 -24.29 24.70 17.75
N THR A 49 -23.12 25.32 17.91
CA THR A 49 -22.84 26.27 18.99
C THR A 49 -23.73 27.52 18.90
N PHE A 50 -23.93 28.06 17.72
CA PHE A 50 -24.71 29.25 17.45
C PHE A 50 -26.09 28.96 16.83
N LEU A 51 -26.67 27.80 17.18
CA LEU A 51 -27.89 27.30 16.53
C LEU A 51 -29.04 28.31 16.57
N HIS A 52 -29.17 29.07 17.67
CA HIS A 52 -30.17 30.11 17.85
C HIS A 52 -29.98 31.34 16.95
N GLN A 53 -28.76 31.53 16.36
CA GLN A 53 -28.46 32.60 15.43
C GLN A 53 -28.60 32.18 13.95
N VAL A 54 -28.81 30.87 13.70
CA VAL A 54 -28.94 30.34 12.34
C VAL A 54 -30.40 30.49 11.87
N PRO A 55 -30.66 31.29 10.83
CA PRO A 55 -32.02 31.47 10.35
C PRO A 55 -32.52 30.25 9.56
N ASN A 56 -33.85 30.07 9.57
CA ASN A 56 -34.51 29.17 8.64
C ASN A 56 -34.64 29.83 7.27
N ASP A 57 -34.75 28.99 6.23
CA ASP A 57 -35.05 29.42 4.85
C ASP A 57 -34.04 30.44 4.27
N GLN A 58 -32.78 30.31 4.65
CA GLN A 58 -31.65 31.08 4.11
C GLN A 58 -30.63 30.14 3.50
N ASP A 59 -29.86 30.63 2.51
CA ASP A 59 -28.84 29.86 1.82
C ASP A 59 -27.43 30.02 2.43
N GLN A 60 -27.29 30.92 3.40
CA GLN A 60 -26.05 31.15 4.13
C GLN A 60 -26.28 31.83 5.46
N VAL A 61 -25.29 31.71 6.35
CA VAL A 61 -25.24 32.48 7.61
C VAL A 61 -23.80 32.94 7.85
N ILE A 62 -23.64 34.09 8.48
CA ILE A 62 -22.35 34.60 8.93
C ILE A 62 -22.30 34.42 10.44
N LEU A 63 -21.29 33.69 10.93
CA LEU A 63 -21.06 33.42 12.34
C LEU A 63 -19.63 33.81 12.73
N ASP A 64 -19.43 34.09 14.01
CA ASP A 64 -18.09 34.28 14.56
C ASP A 64 -17.35 32.95 14.67
N ASN A 65 -16.26 32.83 13.95
CA ASN A 65 -15.43 31.64 13.99
C ASN A 65 -14.41 31.73 15.13
N TYR A 66 -14.68 31.07 16.24
CA TYR A 66 -13.79 31.08 17.41
C TYR A 66 -12.46 30.31 17.21
N TYR A 67 -12.33 29.56 16.11
CA TYR A 67 -11.04 28.93 15.76
C TYR A 67 -10.05 29.94 15.16
N THR A 68 -10.54 30.96 14.44
CA THR A 68 -9.72 31.96 13.75
C THR A 68 -9.91 33.37 14.29
N ASN A 69 -10.88 33.58 15.20
CA ASN A 69 -11.33 34.90 15.68
C ASN A 69 -11.76 35.85 14.56
N GLN A 70 -12.33 35.32 13.48
CA GLN A 70 -12.84 36.08 12.35
C GLN A 70 -14.22 35.56 11.94
N PRO A 71 -15.06 36.41 11.31
CA PRO A 71 -16.34 35.93 10.80
C PRO A 71 -16.15 34.93 9.67
N ILE A 72 -17.03 33.94 9.62
CA ILE A 72 -17.10 32.93 8.57
C ILE A 72 -18.50 32.88 7.95
N THR A 73 -18.57 32.79 6.62
CA THR A 73 -19.81 32.52 5.90
C THR A 73 -19.98 31.02 5.70
N ILE A 74 -21.09 30.49 6.21
CA ILE A 74 -21.40 29.05 6.10
C ILE A 74 -22.62 28.90 5.17
N ALA A 75 -22.45 28.10 4.12
CA ALA A 75 -23.52 27.77 3.20
C ALA A 75 -24.56 26.85 3.86
N LEU A 76 -25.83 27.14 3.62
CA LEU A 76 -26.96 26.38 4.15
C LEU A 76 -27.84 25.84 3.02
N ASP A 77 -28.52 24.75 3.28
CA ASP A 77 -29.64 24.30 2.44
C ASP A 77 -30.96 24.87 3.00
N LYS A 78 -31.66 25.68 2.20
CA LYS A 78 -32.92 26.30 2.58
C LYS A 78 -34.00 25.30 2.96
N ALA A 79 -33.97 24.11 2.36
CA ALA A 79 -34.93 23.05 2.63
C ALA A 79 -34.76 22.38 3.98
N LEU A 80 -33.59 22.59 4.64
CA LEU A 80 -33.22 21.99 5.89
C LEU A 80 -33.35 22.96 7.07
N THR A 81 -33.66 22.43 8.24
CA THR A 81 -33.57 23.18 9.49
C THR A 81 -32.11 23.49 9.86
N PRO A 82 -31.85 24.47 10.74
CA PRO A 82 -30.47 24.74 11.20
C PRO A 82 -29.76 23.52 11.75
N ASN A 83 -30.45 22.71 12.53
CA ASN A 83 -29.89 21.46 13.07
C ASN A 83 -29.57 20.43 11.98
N GLN A 84 -30.44 20.27 10.99
CA GLN A 84 -30.21 19.39 9.85
C GLN A 84 -29.02 19.86 9.01
N ASN A 85 -28.83 21.16 8.83
CA ASN A 85 -27.66 21.74 8.18
C ASN A 85 -26.38 21.39 8.95
N ALA A 86 -26.35 21.53 10.27
CA ALA A 86 -25.22 21.13 11.10
C ALA A 86 -24.90 19.65 10.91
N GLN A 87 -25.92 18.78 10.98
CA GLN A 87 -25.76 17.33 10.78
C GLN A 87 -25.25 16.98 9.38
N ARG A 88 -25.64 17.73 8.36
CA ARG A 88 -25.14 17.56 6.99
C ARG A 88 -23.63 17.80 6.91
N TYR A 89 -23.10 18.82 7.57
CA TYR A 89 -21.67 19.10 7.67
C TYR A 89 -20.92 17.98 8.40
N PHE A 90 -21.42 17.51 9.53
CA PHE A 90 -20.84 16.39 10.26
C PHE A 90 -20.84 15.08 9.46
N LYS A 91 -21.91 14.81 8.73
CA LYS A 91 -22.00 13.65 7.84
C LYS A 91 -20.96 13.70 6.71
N ARG A 92 -20.74 14.90 6.15
CA ARG A 92 -19.72 15.11 5.12
C ARG A 92 -18.30 14.96 5.69
N TYR A 93 -18.05 15.49 6.88
CA TYR A 93 -16.81 15.26 7.61
C TYR A 93 -16.55 13.77 7.81
N GLN A 94 -17.53 13.03 8.28
CA GLN A 94 -17.40 11.60 8.53
C GLN A 94 -17.08 10.82 7.25
N LYS A 95 -17.74 11.11 6.14
CA LYS A 95 -17.46 10.51 4.84
C LYS A 95 -16.04 10.79 4.37
N LEU A 96 -15.56 12.02 4.51
CA LEU A 96 -14.20 12.39 4.14
C LEU A 96 -13.16 11.70 5.03
N LYS A 97 -13.42 11.59 6.32
CA LYS A 97 -12.56 10.86 7.27
C LYS A 97 -12.45 9.38 6.93
N GLU A 98 -13.55 8.74 6.56
CA GLU A 98 -13.57 7.35 6.09
C GLU A 98 -12.82 7.19 4.77
N ALA A 99 -12.99 8.13 3.83
CA ALA A 99 -12.25 8.15 2.58
C ALA A 99 -10.73 8.29 2.78
N VAL A 100 -10.30 9.14 3.72
CA VAL A 100 -8.87 9.28 4.09
C VAL A 100 -8.31 7.94 4.58
N LYS A 101 -9.02 7.27 5.48
CA LYS A 101 -8.60 5.96 6.01
C LYS A 101 -8.50 4.93 4.88
N TYR A 102 -9.51 4.84 4.04
CA TYR A 102 -9.54 3.90 2.91
C TYR A 102 -8.40 4.17 1.91
N LEU A 103 -8.17 5.43 1.53
CA LEU A 103 -7.08 5.82 0.61
C LEU A 103 -5.70 5.57 1.23
N THR A 104 -5.53 5.81 2.52
CA THR A 104 -4.28 5.53 3.24
C THR A 104 -3.95 4.03 3.17
N ASP A 105 -4.91 3.16 3.42
CA ASP A 105 -4.73 1.71 3.33
C ASP A 105 -4.40 1.28 1.89
N LEU A 106 -5.09 1.82 0.89
CA LEU A 106 -4.80 1.54 -0.53
C LEU A 106 -3.40 2.00 -0.94
N ILE A 107 -2.95 3.16 -0.46
CA ILE A 107 -1.60 3.68 -0.72
C ILE A 107 -0.55 2.74 -0.13
N GLU A 108 -0.73 2.25 1.09
CA GLU A 108 0.17 1.28 1.72
C GLU A 108 0.24 -0.03 0.92
N GLU A 109 -0.89 -0.56 0.47
CA GLU A 109 -0.93 -1.75 -0.40
C GLU A 109 -0.18 -1.51 -1.72
N THR A 110 -0.40 -0.36 -2.37
CA THR A 110 0.25 -0.03 -3.63
C THR A 110 1.77 0.12 -3.45
N LYS A 111 2.21 0.77 -2.38
CA LYS A 111 3.64 0.88 -2.03
C LYS A 111 4.28 -0.49 -1.78
N ALA A 112 3.59 -1.38 -1.07
CA ALA A 112 4.05 -2.75 -0.84
C ALA A 112 4.18 -3.53 -2.15
N THR A 113 3.23 -3.39 -3.07
CA THR A 113 3.27 -4.00 -4.40
C THR A 113 4.46 -3.47 -5.22
N ILE A 114 4.72 -2.18 -5.21
CA ILE A 114 5.86 -1.56 -5.89
C ILE A 114 7.18 -2.12 -5.33
N LEU A 115 7.32 -2.15 -4.01
CA LEU A 115 8.52 -2.68 -3.35
C LEU A 115 8.75 -4.16 -3.71
N TYR A 116 7.70 -4.96 -3.73
CA TYR A 116 7.75 -6.36 -4.15
C TYR A 116 8.24 -6.49 -5.60
N LEU A 117 7.65 -5.74 -6.54
CA LEU A 117 8.03 -5.80 -7.96
C LEU A 117 9.45 -5.30 -8.21
N GLU A 118 9.91 -4.30 -7.49
CA GLU A 118 11.30 -3.83 -7.52
C GLU A 118 12.27 -4.91 -7.03
N SER A 119 11.91 -5.66 -5.99
CA SER A 119 12.70 -6.79 -5.52
C SER A 119 12.80 -7.91 -6.56
N VAL A 120 11.70 -8.21 -7.25
CA VAL A 120 11.67 -9.18 -8.36
C VAL A 120 12.55 -8.72 -9.52
N GLU A 121 12.48 -7.45 -9.90
CA GLU A 121 13.32 -6.87 -10.96
C GLU A 121 14.81 -7.01 -10.64
N THR A 122 15.20 -6.72 -9.41
CA THR A 122 16.59 -6.85 -8.93
C THR A 122 17.09 -8.28 -9.07
N VAL A 123 16.29 -9.27 -8.64
CA VAL A 123 16.66 -10.68 -8.75
C VAL A 123 16.72 -11.14 -10.21
N LEU A 124 15.77 -10.72 -11.06
CA LEU A 124 15.74 -11.07 -12.49
C LEU A 124 16.97 -10.59 -13.25
N ASN A 125 17.50 -9.42 -12.91
CA ASN A 125 18.69 -8.87 -13.56
C ASN A 125 19.96 -9.71 -13.33
N GLN A 126 19.98 -10.55 -12.29
CA GLN A 126 21.12 -11.39 -11.91
C GLN A 126 20.84 -12.89 -12.06
N ALA A 127 19.60 -13.26 -12.42
CA ALA A 127 19.11 -14.64 -12.38
C ALA A 127 19.63 -15.52 -13.51
N GLY A 128 19.97 -16.78 -13.20
CA GLY A 128 20.15 -17.86 -14.15
C GLY A 128 18.83 -18.47 -14.64
N LEU A 129 18.92 -19.52 -15.46
CA LEU A 129 17.73 -20.17 -16.06
C LEU A 129 16.75 -20.73 -15.03
N GLU A 130 17.28 -21.34 -14.00
CA GLU A 130 16.47 -21.99 -12.97
C GLU A 130 15.74 -20.95 -12.11
N GLU A 131 16.46 -19.90 -11.73
CA GLU A 131 15.87 -18.80 -10.97
C GLU A 131 14.78 -18.05 -11.76
N ILE A 132 14.97 -17.85 -13.07
CA ILE A 132 13.97 -17.24 -13.95
C ILE A 132 12.68 -18.07 -13.94
N ALA A 133 12.77 -19.38 -13.99
CA ALA A 133 11.61 -20.27 -13.96
C ALA A 133 10.90 -20.22 -12.59
N GLU A 134 11.65 -20.16 -11.49
CA GLU A 134 11.11 -19.99 -10.13
C GLU A 134 10.41 -18.65 -9.95
N ILE A 135 11.01 -17.55 -10.40
CA ILE A 135 10.42 -16.21 -10.34
C ILE A 135 9.16 -16.14 -11.20
N ARG A 136 9.16 -16.75 -12.38
CA ARG A 136 7.97 -16.85 -13.21
C ARG A 136 6.83 -17.57 -12.48
N GLU A 137 7.11 -18.66 -11.81
CA GLU A 137 6.13 -19.40 -11.01
C GLU A 137 5.61 -18.56 -9.85
N GLU A 138 6.48 -17.84 -9.16
CA GLU A 138 6.12 -16.89 -8.11
C GLU A 138 5.15 -15.80 -8.62
N LEU A 139 5.47 -15.18 -9.76
CA LEU A 139 4.62 -14.16 -10.39
C LEU A 139 3.25 -14.71 -10.86
N ILE A 140 3.19 -15.99 -11.21
CA ILE A 140 1.92 -16.67 -11.51
C ILE A 140 1.11 -16.87 -10.22
N GLN A 141 1.73 -17.35 -9.15
CA GLN A 141 1.06 -17.60 -7.87
C GLN A 141 0.57 -16.32 -7.19
N THR A 142 1.29 -15.22 -7.37
CA THR A 142 0.91 -13.89 -6.86
C THR A 142 -0.03 -13.13 -7.79
N GLY A 143 -0.39 -13.69 -8.94
CA GLY A 143 -1.41 -13.14 -9.84
C GLY A 143 -0.93 -12.10 -10.85
N PHE A 144 0.38 -11.80 -10.93
CA PHE A 144 0.93 -10.83 -11.89
C PHE A 144 1.05 -11.37 -13.31
N ILE A 145 1.17 -12.70 -13.46
CA ILE A 145 1.28 -13.38 -14.76
C ILE A 145 0.28 -14.53 -14.80
N ARG A 146 -0.33 -14.75 -15.96
CA ARG A 146 -1.19 -15.90 -16.21
C ARG A 146 -0.37 -17.10 -16.67
N ARG A 147 -0.69 -18.30 -16.15
CA ARG A 147 -0.12 -19.57 -16.62
C ARG A 147 -0.57 -19.85 -18.04
N ARG A 148 0.35 -20.29 -18.88
CA ARG A 148 -0.01 -20.78 -20.22
C ARG A 148 -0.67 -22.16 -20.10
N GLN A 149 -1.62 -22.45 -20.99
CA GLN A 149 -2.50 -23.64 -20.92
C GLN A 149 -1.78 -25.01 -20.84
N ARG A 150 -0.53 -25.09 -21.28
CA ARG A 150 0.29 -26.32 -21.27
C ARG A 150 1.54 -26.21 -20.38
N GLU A 151 1.62 -25.21 -19.57
CA GLU A 151 2.78 -24.96 -18.73
C GLU A 151 2.72 -25.82 -17.44
N LYS A 152 3.77 -26.62 -17.20
CA LYS A 152 3.86 -27.44 -16.00
C LYS A 152 4.10 -26.57 -14.76
N ILE A 153 3.50 -26.97 -13.65
CA ILE A 153 3.76 -26.35 -12.34
C ILE A 153 5.20 -26.67 -11.93
N GLN A 154 5.99 -25.64 -11.69
CA GLN A 154 7.33 -25.83 -11.11
C GLN A 154 7.22 -26.12 -9.63
N LYS A 155 7.94 -27.15 -9.16
CA LYS A 155 8.05 -27.43 -7.74
C LYS A 155 8.89 -26.35 -7.06
N ARG A 156 8.41 -25.89 -5.91
CA ARG A 156 9.17 -24.95 -5.08
C ARG A 156 10.48 -25.59 -4.65
N LYS A 157 11.60 -24.90 -4.89
CA LYS A 157 12.88 -25.26 -4.32
C LYS A 157 12.98 -24.70 -2.90
N LYS A 158 13.64 -25.44 -2.04
CA LYS A 158 13.96 -24.99 -0.68
C LYS A 158 15.05 -23.92 -0.73
N PRO A 159 15.15 -23.04 0.30
CA PRO A 159 16.29 -22.17 0.47
C PRO A 159 17.61 -22.92 0.42
N GLU A 160 18.66 -22.25 -0.04
CA GLU A 160 20.00 -22.84 -0.04
C GLU A 160 20.51 -23.04 1.36
N GLN A 161 21.29 -24.10 1.53
CA GLN A 161 21.92 -24.45 2.79
C GLN A 161 23.43 -24.47 2.61
N TYR A 162 24.13 -23.82 3.51
CA TYR A 162 25.57 -23.85 3.61
C TYR A 162 25.98 -24.30 5.01
N LEU A 163 27.00 -25.12 5.10
CA LEU A 163 27.62 -25.51 6.36
C LEU A 163 28.76 -24.53 6.67
N ALA A 164 28.73 -23.92 7.84
CA ALA A 164 29.81 -23.04 8.26
C ALA A 164 31.11 -23.81 8.53
N SER A 165 32.23 -23.12 8.64
CA SER A 165 33.55 -23.71 8.85
C SER A 165 33.70 -24.50 10.16
N ASP A 166 32.80 -24.28 11.13
CA ASP A 166 32.74 -25.03 12.39
C ASP A 166 32.15 -26.45 12.24
N GLY A 167 31.64 -26.78 11.04
CA GLY A 167 31.04 -28.07 10.73
C GLY A 167 29.73 -28.40 11.45
N LYS A 168 29.11 -27.41 12.10
CA LYS A 168 27.87 -27.58 12.89
C LYS A 168 26.80 -26.55 12.53
N THR A 169 27.17 -25.31 12.33
CA THR A 169 26.25 -24.20 12.06
C THR A 169 25.77 -24.26 10.62
N ILE A 170 24.44 -24.22 10.41
CA ILE A 170 23.83 -24.22 9.09
C ILE A 170 23.38 -22.79 8.75
N ILE A 171 23.75 -22.33 7.57
CA ILE A 171 23.38 -21.03 7.03
C ILE A 171 22.36 -21.27 5.92
N TYR A 172 21.16 -20.72 6.08
CA TYR A 172 20.10 -20.78 5.08
C TYR A 172 20.04 -19.43 4.34
N VAL A 173 19.94 -19.49 3.01
CA VAL A 173 19.87 -18.29 2.15
C VAL A 173 18.68 -18.39 1.22
N GLY A 174 17.80 -17.40 1.27
CA GLY A 174 16.68 -17.26 0.34
C GLY A 174 17.11 -16.58 -0.95
N ARG A 175 16.75 -17.15 -2.10
CA ARG A 175 17.09 -16.62 -3.43
C ARG A 175 15.97 -15.81 -4.07
N ASN A 176 14.76 -15.90 -3.56
CA ASN A 176 13.58 -15.17 -4.05
C ASN A 176 12.65 -14.86 -2.88
N ASN A 177 11.61 -14.07 -3.16
CA ASN A 177 10.69 -13.63 -2.10
C ASN A 177 9.97 -14.78 -1.41
N LEU A 178 9.57 -15.85 -2.12
CA LEU A 178 8.92 -17.01 -1.52
C LEU A 178 9.85 -17.76 -0.57
N GLN A 179 11.12 -17.94 -0.95
CA GLN A 179 12.12 -18.58 -0.09
C GLN A 179 12.47 -17.68 1.10
N ASN A 180 12.57 -16.36 0.91
CA ASN A 180 12.78 -15.38 1.97
C ASN A 180 11.64 -15.44 3.00
N GLU A 181 10.41 -15.52 2.53
CA GLU A 181 9.21 -15.62 3.37
C GLU A 181 9.18 -16.96 4.12
N GLU A 182 9.52 -18.07 3.46
CA GLU A 182 9.63 -19.38 4.09
C GLU A 182 10.69 -19.38 5.19
N LEU A 183 11.87 -18.81 4.94
CA LEU A 183 12.93 -18.67 5.94
C LEU A 183 12.48 -17.87 7.15
N THR A 184 11.87 -16.71 6.92
CA THR A 184 11.51 -15.77 8.00
C THR A 184 10.37 -16.27 8.86
N PHE A 185 9.31 -16.82 8.23
CA PHE A 185 8.06 -17.12 8.95
C PHE A 185 7.84 -18.60 9.27
N LYS A 186 8.56 -19.52 8.60
CA LYS A 186 8.36 -20.97 8.80
C LYS A 186 9.59 -21.69 9.33
N MET A 187 10.77 -21.25 8.98
CA MET A 187 12.01 -21.94 9.32
C MET A 187 12.77 -21.29 10.47
N ALA A 188 12.87 -19.96 10.51
CA ALA A 188 13.59 -19.25 11.56
C ALA A 188 12.96 -19.47 12.94
N ARG A 189 13.78 -19.89 13.89
CA ARG A 189 13.41 -20.04 15.30
C ARG A 189 13.77 -18.78 16.07
N LYS A 190 13.17 -18.61 17.23
CA LYS A 190 13.30 -17.40 18.05
C LYS A 190 14.73 -17.11 18.52
N GLU A 191 15.55 -18.15 18.64
CA GLU A 191 16.94 -18.08 19.09
C GLU A 191 17.95 -17.98 17.94
N GLU A 192 17.50 -18.09 16.69
CA GLU A 192 18.35 -18.08 15.51
C GLU A 192 18.62 -16.64 15.03
N LEU A 193 19.77 -16.44 14.41
CA LEU A 193 20.14 -15.14 13.85
C LEU A 193 19.54 -14.98 12.46
N TRP A 194 18.83 -13.87 12.26
CA TRP A 194 18.24 -13.49 10.98
C TRP A 194 18.87 -12.20 10.46
N PHE A 195 19.21 -12.19 9.19
CA PHE A 195 19.83 -11.04 8.51
C PHE A 195 19.09 -10.68 7.24
N HIS A 196 18.92 -9.39 7.01
CA HIS A 196 18.45 -8.83 5.76
C HIS A 196 19.02 -7.42 5.60
N ALA A 197 19.34 -7.03 4.36
CA ALA A 197 19.77 -5.67 4.08
C ALA A 197 18.62 -4.68 4.32
N LYS A 198 18.89 -3.65 5.10
CA LYS A 198 17.87 -2.64 5.45
C LYS A 198 17.50 -1.81 4.23
N ASP A 199 16.20 -1.66 4.00
CA ASP A 199 15.58 -0.80 2.97
C ASP A 199 16.03 -1.08 1.53
N ILE A 200 16.60 -2.26 1.25
CA ILE A 200 16.96 -2.72 -0.08
C ILE A 200 16.46 -4.14 -0.31
N PRO A 201 16.04 -4.47 -1.55
CA PRO A 201 15.73 -5.85 -1.92
C PRO A 201 16.99 -6.73 -1.80
N GLY A 202 16.82 -7.92 -1.23
CA GLY A 202 17.94 -8.85 -1.08
C GLY A 202 17.51 -10.17 -0.46
N SER A 203 18.47 -11.08 -0.34
CA SER A 203 18.27 -12.38 0.30
C SER A 203 18.05 -12.22 1.80
N HIS A 204 17.15 -13.03 2.35
CA HIS A 204 17.11 -13.29 3.79
C HIS A 204 18.08 -14.42 4.13
N VAL A 205 18.77 -14.28 5.23
CA VAL A 205 19.74 -15.27 5.74
C VAL A 205 19.35 -15.64 7.17
N VAL A 206 19.32 -16.94 7.44
CA VAL A 206 19.09 -17.47 8.79
C VAL A 206 20.28 -18.36 9.16
N ILE A 207 20.82 -18.15 10.34
CA ILE A 207 21.91 -18.95 10.91
C ILE A 207 21.33 -19.77 12.07
N SER A 208 21.37 -21.09 11.88
CA SER A 208 20.86 -22.08 12.81
C SER A 208 21.99 -22.88 13.47
#